data_3f606826b8c49f0ae7e2deeb1d38c9fa
#
_entry.id   3f606826b8c49f0ae7e2deeb1d38c9fa
#
_cell.length_a   1.000
_cell.length_b   1.000
_cell.length_c   1.000
_cell.angle_alpha   90.00
_cell.angle_beta   90.00
_cell.angle_gamma   90.00
#
_symmetry.space_group_name_H-M   'P 1'
#
loop_
_entity.id
_entity.type
_entity.pdbx_description
1 polymer ?
#
loop_
_entity_poly.entity_id
_entity_poly.type
_entity_poly.pdbx_seq_one_letter_code
_entity_poly.pdbx_strand_id
1 'polypeptide(L)'
;MIKAVDIIFGLAWGDEGKGKISNAISKNYDIVCRWNGGPNAGHTVYLNDKKYKTHIIPCGIFQNKLSVIGPNCVINVDKFFNEIEYLKREGFDTSLIKVSPKAHIITEKHIQYDLKFLKPKLGTTGQGIAPAYADKALRTGKLAGNYLDKQYLWDGELYGEILCEGAQSFWLDLNYGDYPYVTSSETLPYSACSLGFSPKKIKDIIGVAKIYDTKSGVDPLFPESLWEDSELNMIIDIGQEFGSTTGRKRIVNWLNLNKLIDAVKISGVTKLIINKCDVLEQINTFKVYQNNSLYKFNTLQGMQSFIKAYLNHTLNDYVEVVFSGNKSKI
;
A
#
# COMPACT_ATOMS: atom_id res chain seq x y z
N MET A 1 20.63 14.58 -10.82
CA MET A 1 20.69 14.90 -9.35
C MET A 1 19.28 14.83 -8.78
N ILE A 2 19.08 14.23 -7.61
CA ILE A 2 17.79 14.16 -6.89
C ILE A 2 17.47 15.54 -6.31
N LYS A 3 16.25 16.06 -6.61
CA LYS A 3 15.73 17.30 -6.05
C LYS A 3 15.04 17.02 -4.70
N ALA A 4 13.96 16.23 -4.73
CA ALA A 4 13.23 15.80 -3.54
C ALA A 4 12.65 14.39 -3.71
N VAL A 5 12.29 13.76 -2.60
CA VAL A 5 11.64 12.46 -2.53
C VAL A 5 10.40 12.58 -1.66
N ASP A 6 9.25 12.21 -2.21
CA ASP A 6 8.03 12.03 -1.44
C ASP A 6 7.73 10.53 -1.33
N ILE A 7 7.19 10.12 -0.18
CA ILE A 7 6.89 8.71 0.11
C ILE A 7 5.39 8.58 0.37
N ILE A 8 4.72 7.70 -0.38
CA ILE A 8 3.32 7.36 -0.14
C ILE A 8 3.18 5.91 0.35
N PHE A 9 2.51 5.72 1.48
CA PHE A 9 2.33 4.40 2.08
C PHE A 9 1.01 4.32 2.87
N GLY A 10 0.61 3.09 3.26
CA GLY A 10 -0.61 2.86 4.01
C GLY A 10 -0.40 2.92 5.53
N LEU A 11 -1.39 3.41 6.26
CA LEU A 11 -1.35 3.57 7.71
C LEU A 11 -2.14 2.49 8.47
N ALA A 12 -2.86 1.62 7.75
CA ALA A 12 -3.72 0.59 8.34
C ALA A 12 -3.21 -0.83 8.02
N TRP A 13 -4.07 -1.72 7.53
CA TRP A 13 -3.78 -3.13 7.20
C TRP A 13 -3.84 -3.43 5.70
N GLY A 14 -3.56 -2.45 4.85
CA GLY A 14 -3.63 -2.57 3.40
C GLY A 14 -4.96 -2.06 2.82
N ASP A 15 -4.97 -1.93 1.49
CA ASP A 15 -6.15 -1.56 0.70
C ASP A 15 -6.74 -0.17 1.01
N GLU A 16 -5.93 0.79 1.52
CA GLU A 16 -6.34 2.17 1.83
C GLU A 16 -6.60 3.02 0.57
N GLY A 17 -6.29 2.49 -0.62
CA GLY A 17 -6.43 3.23 -1.87
C GLY A 17 -5.18 3.98 -2.29
N LYS A 18 -4.00 3.53 -1.84
CA LYS A 18 -2.68 4.11 -2.23
C LYS A 18 -2.54 4.27 -3.74
N GLY A 19 -2.91 3.26 -4.54
CA GLY A 19 -2.79 3.33 -6.00
C GLY A 19 -3.56 4.48 -6.64
N LYS A 20 -4.77 4.79 -6.14
CA LYS A 20 -5.56 5.96 -6.57
C LYS A 20 -4.79 7.26 -6.33
N ILE A 21 -4.26 7.43 -5.13
CA ILE A 21 -3.53 8.64 -4.72
C ILE A 21 -2.20 8.73 -5.49
N SER A 22 -1.43 7.63 -5.49
CA SER A 22 -0.15 7.56 -6.21
C SER A 22 -0.31 7.95 -7.68
N ASN A 23 -1.30 7.37 -8.39
CA ASN A 23 -1.58 7.73 -9.77
C ASN A 23 -1.89 9.23 -9.93
N ALA A 24 -2.75 9.78 -9.08
CA ALA A 24 -3.19 11.18 -9.23
C ALA A 24 -2.05 12.18 -9.03
N ILE A 25 -1.13 11.90 -8.09
CA ILE A 25 0.01 12.80 -7.83
C ILE A 25 1.23 12.50 -8.73
N SER A 26 1.33 11.30 -9.32
CA SER A 26 2.49 10.88 -10.14
C SER A 26 2.84 11.83 -11.28
N LYS A 27 1.87 12.58 -11.80
CA LYS A 27 2.11 13.59 -12.84
C LYS A 27 3.16 14.65 -12.44
N ASN A 28 3.34 14.90 -11.15
CA ASN A 28 4.25 15.90 -10.60
C ASN A 28 5.69 15.37 -10.38
N TYR A 29 5.95 14.10 -10.68
CA TYR A 29 7.24 13.46 -10.43
C TYR A 29 7.88 13.01 -11.73
N ASP A 30 9.20 12.86 -11.71
CA ASP A 30 9.98 12.34 -12.84
C ASP A 30 10.05 10.82 -12.79
N ILE A 31 10.15 10.26 -11.57
CA ILE A 31 10.29 8.81 -11.33
C ILE A 31 9.29 8.37 -10.25
N VAL A 32 8.65 7.22 -10.45
CA VAL A 32 7.85 6.54 -9.43
C VAL A 32 8.48 5.20 -9.11
N CYS A 33 8.85 4.99 -7.84
CA CYS A 33 9.58 3.80 -7.40
C CYS A 33 8.77 2.95 -6.43
N ARG A 34 8.78 1.64 -6.61
CA ARG A 34 8.35 0.67 -5.61
C ARG A 34 9.57 0.22 -4.81
N TRP A 35 9.54 0.31 -3.48
CA TRP A 35 10.72 -0.07 -2.68
C TRP A 35 10.60 -1.43 -1.98
N ASN A 36 9.37 -1.95 -1.77
CA ASN A 36 9.12 -3.18 -1.02
C ASN A 36 8.00 -4.03 -1.61
N GLY A 37 7.85 -5.25 -1.11
CA GLY A 37 6.78 -6.16 -1.49
C GLY A 37 7.03 -6.89 -2.80
N GLY A 38 5.97 -7.41 -3.37
CA GLY A 38 6.00 -8.22 -4.59
C GLY A 38 4.62 -8.31 -5.23
N PRO A 39 4.34 -9.36 -6.02
CA PRO A 39 3.05 -9.52 -6.72
C PRO A 39 1.85 -9.75 -5.80
N ASN A 40 2.04 -9.83 -4.48
CA ASN A 40 0.97 -9.87 -3.49
C ASN A 40 0.27 -8.51 -3.31
N ALA A 41 0.88 -7.40 -3.72
CA ALA A 41 0.24 -6.10 -3.73
C ALA A 41 -0.83 -6.01 -4.84
N GLY A 42 -1.80 -5.12 -4.70
CA GLY A 42 -2.79 -4.85 -5.72
C GLY A 42 -3.19 -3.37 -5.68
N HIS A 43 -2.77 -2.62 -6.70
CA HIS A 43 -3.13 -1.21 -6.85
C HIS A 43 -4.19 -1.07 -7.94
N THR A 44 -5.31 -0.47 -7.57
CA THR A 44 -6.40 -0.18 -8.49
C THR A 44 -6.39 1.30 -8.83
N VAL A 45 -6.42 1.61 -10.11
CA VAL A 45 -6.45 2.96 -10.67
C VAL A 45 -7.64 3.08 -11.60
N TYR A 46 -8.29 4.24 -11.60
CA TYR A 46 -9.35 4.59 -12.55
C TYR A 46 -8.88 5.73 -13.43
N LEU A 47 -8.92 5.53 -14.74
CA LEU A 47 -8.63 6.54 -15.77
C LEU A 47 -9.79 6.58 -16.75
N ASN A 48 -10.43 7.72 -16.92
CA ASN A 48 -11.57 7.90 -17.81
C ASN A 48 -12.63 6.79 -17.61
N ASP A 49 -13.01 6.55 -16.34
CA ASP A 49 -13.97 5.53 -15.89
C ASP A 49 -13.54 4.08 -16.16
N LYS A 50 -12.41 3.84 -16.79
CA LYS A 50 -11.85 2.51 -16.97
C LYS A 50 -10.97 2.13 -15.78
N LYS A 51 -11.16 0.90 -15.30
CA LYS A 51 -10.44 0.34 -14.15
C LYS A 51 -9.21 -0.42 -14.62
N TYR A 52 -8.06 -0.05 -14.07
CA TYR A 52 -6.77 -0.72 -14.25
C TYR A 52 -6.27 -1.30 -12.94
N LYS A 53 -5.48 -2.37 -13.02
CA LYS A 53 -4.84 -2.97 -11.86
C LYS A 53 -3.37 -3.23 -12.15
N THR A 54 -2.51 -2.88 -11.19
CA THR A 54 -1.11 -3.31 -11.16
C THR A 54 -0.82 -4.04 -9.86
N HIS A 55 0.17 -4.92 -9.88
CA HIS A 55 0.60 -5.69 -8.73
C HIS A 55 2.01 -5.28 -8.30
N ILE A 56 3.00 -5.42 -9.19
CA ILE A 56 4.39 -5.05 -8.88
C ILE A 56 4.80 -3.74 -9.56
N ILE A 57 4.23 -3.41 -10.73
CA ILE A 57 4.57 -2.21 -11.47
C ILE A 57 4.01 -0.97 -10.76
N PRO A 58 4.82 0.08 -10.51
CA PRO A 58 4.36 1.32 -9.88
C PRO A 58 3.30 2.05 -10.70
N CYS A 59 2.41 2.80 -10.02
CA CYS A 59 1.31 3.53 -10.67
C CYS A 59 1.78 4.69 -11.57
N GLY A 60 3.05 5.06 -11.53
CA GLY A 60 3.64 6.07 -12.42
C GLY A 60 3.47 5.76 -13.91
N ILE A 61 3.39 4.47 -14.27
CA ILE A 61 3.17 4.03 -15.65
C ILE A 61 1.92 4.65 -16.28
N PHE A 62 0.86 4.85 -15.50
CA PHE A 62 -0.39 5.45 -15.95
C PHE A 62 -0.29 6.95 -16.26
N GLN A 63 0.81 7.59 -15.86
CA GLN A 63 1.13 9.00 -16.11
C GLN A 63 2.39 9.16 -16.99
N ASN A 64 2.78 8.10 -17.71
CA ASN A 64 3.98 8.05 -18.56
C ASN A 64 5.26 8.46 -17.81
N LYS A 65 5.42 7.97 -16.57
CA LYS A 65 6.60 8.21 -15.74
C LYS A 65 7.48 6.97 -15.67
N LEU A 66 8.79 7.20 -15.59
CA LEU A 66 9.73 6.13 -15.30
C LEU A 66 9.29 5.39 -14.03
N SER A 67 9.02 4.10 -14.15
CA SER A 67 8.43 3.25 -13.12
C SER A 67 9.41 2.18 -12.69
N VAL A 68 10.04 2.37 -11.53
CA VAL A 68 11.16 1.54 -11.05
C VAL A 68 10.71 0.58 -9.96
N ILE A 69 11.02 -0.69 -10.13
CA ILE A 69 10.90 -1.74 -9.10
C ILE A 69 12.25 -1.88 -8.42
N GLY A 70 12.31 -1.52 -7.14
CA GLY A 70 13.55 -1.36 -6.37
C GLY A 70 14.20 -2.67 -5.90
N PRO A 71 15.40 -2.57 -5.31
CA PRO A 71 16.21 -3.72 -4.91
C PRO A 71 15.63 -4.54 -3.76
N ASN A 72 14.69 -3.96 -3.00
CA ASN A 72 14.05 -4.63 -1.88
C ASN A 72 12.72 -5.30 -2.26
N CYS A 73 12.36 -5.31 -3.55
CA CYS A 73 11.21 -6.04 -4.06
C CYS A 73 11.56 -7.49 -4.39
N VAL A 74 10.51 -8.34 -4.37
CA VAL A 74 10.58 -9.72 -4.86
C VAL A 74 9.67 -9.90 -6.07
N ILE A 75 10.13 -10.57 -7.13
CA ILE A 75 9.50 -10.58 -8.44
C ILE A 75 9.25 -12.01 -8.90
N ASN A 76 8.01 -12.30 -9.29
CA ASN A 76 7.70 -13.47 -10.10
C ASN A 76 7.82 -13.07 -11.58
N VAL A 77 8.71 -13.70 -12.32
CA VAL A 77 9.06 -13.33 -13.71
C VAL A 77 7.85 -13.45 -14.64
N ASP A 78 7.10 -14.54 -14.55
CA ASP A 78 5.93 -14.77 -15.41
C ASP A 78 4.84 -13.73 -15.14
N LYS A 79 4.57 -13.42 -13.87
CA LYS A 79 3.58 -12.39 -13.51
C LYS A 79 4.03 -11.00 -13.93
N PHE A 80 5.32 -10.70 -13.83
CA PHE A 80 5.88 -9.44 -14.31
C PHE A 80 5.65 -9.25 -15.80
N PHE A 81 5.96 -10.26 -16.63
CA PHE A 81 5.72 -10.18 -18.06
C PHE A 81 4.24 -10.17 -18.42
N ASN A 82 3.40 -10.91 -17.71
CA ASN A 82 1.95 -10.87 -17.91
C ASN A 82 1.38 -9.46 -17.61
N GLU A 83 1.92 -8.77 -16.61
CA GLU A 83 1.52 -7.40 -16.27
C GLU A 83 2.03 -6.40 -17.32
N ILE A 84 3.23 -6.57 -17.86
CA ILE A 84 3.75 -5.79 -19.00
C ILE A 84 2.87 -5.95 -20.23
N GLU A 85 2.57 -7.19 -20.64
CA GLU A 85 1.73 -7.46 -21.80
C GLU A 85 0.30 -6.91 -21.62
N TYR A 86 -0.24 -6.98 -20.41
CA TYR A 86 -1.51 -6.34 -20.09
C TYR A 86 -1.43 -4.82 -20.31
N LEU A 87 -0.44 -4.14 -19.73
CA LEU A 87 -0.28 -2.68 -19.85
C LEU A 87 -0.02 -2.25 -21.30
N LYS A 88 0.76 -3.04 -22.05
CA LYS A 88 1.04 -2.80 -23.48
C LYS A 88 -0.24 -2.87 -24.33
N ARG A 89 -1.08 -3.88 -24.09
CA ARG A 89 -2.39 -4.02 -24.77
C ARG A 89 -3.34 -2.85 -24.45
N GLU A 90 -3.20 -2.29 -23.24
CA GLU A 90 -3.97 -1.12 -22.82
C GLU A 90 -3.39 0.20 -23.33
N GLY A 91 -2.28 0.18 -24.12
CA GLY A 91 -1.68 1.34 -24.77
C GLY A 91 -0.69 2.13 -23.94
N PHE A 92 -0.21 1.57 -22.81
CA PHE A 92 0.82 2.23 -21.99
C PHE A 92 2.24 1.95 -22.51
N ASP A 93 3.14 2.92 -22.37
CA ASP A 93 4.53 2.78 -22.76
C ASP A 93 5.33 1.94 -21.75
N THR A 94 5.39 0.64 -22.00
CA THR A 94 6.08 -0.31 -21.11
C THR A 94 7.61 -0.21 -21.17
N SER A 95 8.21 0.58 -22.06
CA SER A 95 9.64 0.86 -22.08
C SER A 95 10.11 1.64 -20.83
N LEU A 96 9.19 2.34 -20.19
CA LEU A 96 9.38 3.08 -18.94
C LEU A 96 9.44 2.19 -17.68
N ILE A 97 9.19 0.89 -17.80
CA ILE A 97 9.23 -0.05 -16.66
C ILE A 97 10.65 -0.59 -16.52
N LYS A 98 11.23 -0.40 -15.33
CA LYS A 98 12.58 -0.86 -14.99
C LYS A 98 12.60 -1.61 -13.66
N VAL A 99 13.48 -2.58 -13.57
CA VAL A 99 13.67 -3.43 -12.40
C VAL A 99 15.11 -3.32 -11.92
N SER A 100 15.31 -3.12 -10.64
CA SER A 100 16.65 -3.19 -10.06
C SER A 100 17.26 -4.57 -10.29
N PRO A 101 18.48 -4.67 -10.82
CA PRO A 101 19.18 -5.95 -10.98
C PRO A 101 19.36 -6.68 -9.63
N LYS A 102 19.27 -5.97 -8.51
CA LYS A 102 19.37 -6.50 -7.14
C LYS A 102 18.02 -6.96 -6.56
N ALA A 103 16.90 -6.78 -7.25
CA ALA A 103 15.62 -7.37 -6.82
C ALA A 103 15.72 -8.91 -6.85
N HIS A 104 14.92 -9.59 -6.03
CA HIS A 104 15.01 -11.05 -5.90
C HIS A 104 13.88 -11.76 -6.63
N ILE A 105 14.19 -12.94 -7.19
CA ILE A 105 13.23 -13.74 -7.95
C ILE A 105 12.46 -14.68 -7.04
N ILE A 106 11.14 -14.66 -7.16
CA ILE A 106 10.25 -15.69 -6.59
C ILE A 106 10.27 -16.90 -7.52
N THR A 107 10.70 -18.03 -6.99
CA THR A 107 10.73 -19.32 -7.72
C THR A 107 9.48 -20.12 -7.45
N GLU A 108 9.23 -21.16 -8.27
CA GLU A 108 8.15 -22.12 -8.03
C GLU A 108 8.25 -22.79 -6.65
N LYS A 109 9.48 -23.10 -6.18
CA LYS A 109 9.69 -23.65 -4.84
C LYS A 109 9.17 -22.73 -3.73
N HIS A 110 9.33 -21.41 -3.88
CA HIS A 110 8.81 -20.44 -2.92
C HIS A 110 7.26 -20.46 -2.88
N ILE A 111 6.63 -20.55 -4.07
CA ILE A 111 5.18 -20.61 -4.18
C ILE A 111 4.64 -21.89 -3.55
N GLN A 112 5.23 -23.03 -3.85
CA GLN A 112 4.83 -24.34 -3.29
C GLN A 112 5.00 -24.38 -1.77
N TYR A 113 6.10 -23.81 -1.25
CA TYR A 113 6.30 -23.70 0.19
C TYR A 113 5.23 -22.82 0.86
N ASP A 114 4.95 -21.64 0.27
CA ASP A 114 3.93 -20.72 0.79
C ASP A 114 2.54 -21.39 0.79
N LEU A 115 2.15 -22.00 -0.32
CA LEU A 115 0.87 -22.69 -0.45
C LEU A 115 0.71 -23.84 0.56
N LYS A 116 1.76 -24.62 0.76
CA LYS A 116 1.73 -25.81 1.61
C LYS A 116 1.81 -25.49 3.10
N PHE A 117 2.65 -24.55 3.51
CA PHE A 117 3.00 -24.35 4.91
C PHE A 117 2.55 -23.02 5.50
N LEU A 118 2.58 -21.92 4.72
CA LEU A 118 2.29 -20.60 5.26
C LEU A 118 0.82 -20.19 5.07
N LYS A 119 0.28 -20.42 3.88
CA LYS A 119 -1.10 -20.06 3.57
C LYS A 119 -2.14 -20.73 4.50
N PRO A 120 -2.06 -22.01 4.83
CA PRO A 120 -3.00 -22.63 5.77
C PRO A 120 -2.88 -22.07 7.19
N LYS A 121 -1.66 -21.68 7.61
CA LYS A 121 -1.37 -21.21 8.96
C LYS A 121 -1.63 -19.72 9.16
N LEU A 122 -1.24 -18.89 8.20
CA LEU A 122 -1.22 -17.42 8.30
C LEU A 122 -2.21 -16.73 7.36
N GLY A 123 -2.87 -17.47 6.49
CA GLY A 123 -3.79 -16.89 5.51
C GLY A 123 -3.09 -16.04 4.43
N THR A 124 -1.82 -16.32 4.11
CA THR A 124 -1.06 -15.59 3.09
C THR A 124 -1.74 -15.59 1.72
N THR A 125 -1.24 -14.78 0.80
CA THR A 125 -1.73 -14.76 -0.60
C THR A 125 -1.28 -15.99 -1.41
N GLY A 126 -0.35 -16.81 -0.90
CA GLY A 126 0.20 -17.96 -1.61
C GLY A 126 1.12 -17.56 -2.78
N GLN A 127 1.75 -16.39 -2.72
CA GLN A 127 2.56 -15.84 -3.81
C GLN A 127 4.07 -16.12 -3.64
N GLY A 128 4.48 -16.84 -2.59
CA GLY A 128 5.88 -17.15 -2.32
C GLY A 128 6.71 -15.98 -1.81
N ILE A 129 6.08 -14.96 -1.24
CA ILE A 129 6.75 -13.73 -0.79
C ILE A 129 7.71 -14.00 0.36
N ALA A 130 7.22 -14.61 1.46
CA ALA A 130 8.01 -14.88 2.64
C ALA A 130 9.21 -15.80 2.37
N PRO A 131 9.08 -16.92 1.65
CA PRO A 131 10.23 -17.75 1.30
C PRO A 131 11.28 -17.04 0.45
N ALA A 132 10.86 -16.15 -0.48
CA ALA A 132 11.79 -15.36 -1.28
C ALA A 132 12.59 -14.35 -0.45
N TYR A 133 11.95 -13.70 0.55
CA TYR A 133 12.65 -12.85 1.51
C TYR A 133 13.55 -13.66 2.45
N ALA A 134 13.16 -14.86 2.82
CA ALA A 134 14.01 -15.76 3.61
C ALA A 134 15.30 -16.11 2.84
N ASP A 135 15.19 -16.51 1.56
CA ASP A 135 16.36 -16.78 0.73
C ASP A 135 17.25 -15.54 0.53
N LYS A 136 16.64 -14.35 0.42
CA LYS A 136 17.40 -13.09 0.40
C LYS A 136 18.21 -12.91 1.70
N ALA A 137 17.61 -13.13 2.86
CA ALA A 137 18.28 -13.02 4.16
C ALA A 137 19.37 -14.07 4.34
N LEU A 138 19.15 -15.30 3.86
CA LEU A 138 20.11 -16.41 3.83
C LEU A 138 21.20 -16.21 2.77
N ARG A 139 21.06 -15.25 1.86
CA ARG A 139 21.98 -14.97 0.74
C ARG A 139 22.04 -16.10 -0.30
N THR A 140 20.99 -16.85 -0.44
CA THR A 140 20.78 -17.91 -1.43
C THR A 140 19.83 -17.50 -2.56
N GLY A 141 19.22 -16.31 -2.42
CA GLY A 141 18.23 -15.78 -3.35
C GLY A 141 18.80 -15.50 -4.75
N LYS A 142 17.94 -15.62 -5.75
CA LYS A 142 18.26 -15.35 -7.16
C LYS A 142 18.00 -13.89 -7.50
N LEU A 143 18.96 -13.21 -8.11
CA LEU A 143 18.87 -11.79 -8.47
C LEU A 143 18.22 -11.59 -9.84
N ALA A 144 17.38 -10.57 -9.98
CA ALA A 144 16.69 -10.20 -11.21
C ALA A 144 17.66 -9.92 -12.39
N GLY A 145 18.85 -9.36 -12.09
CA GLY A 145 19.86 -9.08 -13.10
C GLY A 145 20.35 -10.31 -13.87
N ASN A 146 20.16 -11.52 -13.35
CA ASN A 146 20.53 -12.77 -14.02
C ASN A 146 19.36 -13.43 -14.78
N TYR A 147 18.14 -12.86 -14.69
CA TYR A 147 16.92 -13.47 -15.23
C TYR A 147 16.13 -12.56 -16.18
N LEU A 148 16.38 -11.25 -16.13
CA LEU A 148 15.71 -10.28 -16.99
C LEU A 148 16.66 -9.72 -18.02
N ASP A 149 16.13 -9.47 -19.23
CA ASP A 149 16.88 -8.82 -20.31
C ASP A 149 17.27 -7.40 -19.89
N LYS A 150 18.41 -6.93 -20.42
CA LYS A 150 18.98 -5.60 -20.11
C LYS A 150 17.99 -4.44 -20.29
N GLN A 151 17.09 -4.55 -21.26
CA GLN A 151 16.08 -3.51 -21.53
C GLN A 151 15.13 -3.27 -20.34
N TYR A 152 14.93 -4.27 -19.47
CA TYR A 152 14.10 -4.16 -18.27
C TYR A 152 14.90 -3.81 -17.02
N LEU A 153 16.25 -3.84 -17.09
CA LEU A 153 17.06 -3.54 -15.93
C LEU A 153 17.25 -2.03 -15.74
N TRP A 154 17.14 -1.62 -14.49
CA TRP A 154 17.43 -0.24 -14.10
C TRP A 154 18.93 -0.03 -13.93
N ASP A 155 19.45 1.07 -14.46
CA ASP A 155 20.85 1.48 -14.36
C ASP A 155 21.27 1.96 -12.97
N GLY A 156 20.27 2.22 -12.08
CA GLY A 156 20.52 2.66 -10.71
C GLY A 156 20.49 4.18 -10.50
N GLU A 157 20.27 4.98 -11.54
CA GLU A 157 20.23 6.42 -11.43
C GLU A 157 18.86 6.93 -10.97
N LEU A 158 18.89 7.78 -9.93
CA LEU A 158 17.74 8.55 -9.46
C LEU A 158 17.99 10.05 -9.70
N TYR A 159 16.98 10.73 -10.26
CA TYR A 159 17.04 12.16 -10.55
C TYR A 159 15.68 12.85 -10.41
N GLY A 160 15.69 14.17 -10.34
CA GLY A 160 14.48 15.00 -10.31
C GLY A 160 13.65 14.81 -9.05
N GLU A 161 12.34 14.94 -9.20
CA GLU A 161 11.33 14.69 -8.19
C GLU A 161 10.93 13.22 -8.20
N ILE A 162 10.98 12.54 -7.06
CA ILE A 162 10.77 11.10 -6.94
C ILE A 162 9.59 10.82 -6.03
N LEU A 163 8.67 9.96 -6.48
CA LEU A 163 7.63 9.38 -5.65
C LEU A 163 7.99 7.94 -5.31
N CYS A 164 8.11 7.62 -4.03
CA CYS A 164 8.25 6.26 -3.54
C CYS A 164 6.87 5.72 -3.16
N GLU A 165 6.41 4.67 -3.84
CA GLU A 165 5.11 4.02 -3.66
C GLU A 165 5.26 2.73 -2.87
N GLY A 166 4.70 2.68 -1.64
CA GLY A 166 4.77 1.51 -0.77
C GLY A 166 3.76 0.42 -1.11
N ALA A 167 4.17 -0.81 -0.90
CA ALA A 167 3.28 -1.95 -0.85
C ALA A 167 2.91 -2.27 0.60
N GLN A 168 1.71 -2.81 0.83
CA GLN A 168 1.15 -3.08 2.16
C GLN A 168 1.03 -1.80 3.01
N SER A 169 1.14 -1.90 4.35
CA SER A 169 0.81 -0.78 5.23
C SER A 169 1.41 -0.96 6.62
N PHE A 170 1.31 0.05 7.48
CA PHE A 170 1.95 0.13 8.79
C PHE A 170 1.68 -1.09 9.68
N TRP A 171 0.42 -1.47 9.87
CA TRP A 171 0.05 -2.60 10.74
C TRP A 171 0.29 -3.98 10.11
N LEU A 172 0.84 -4.01 8.88
CA LEU A 172 1.38 -5.21 8.24
C LEU A 172 2.92 -5.22 8.20
N ASP A 173 3.58 -4.22 8.76
CA ASP A 173 5.04 -4.17 8.82
C ASP A 173 5.62 -5.33 9.64
N LEU A 174 6.76 -5.86 9.19
CA LEU A 174 7.41 -7.00 9.83
C LEU A 174 7.79 -6.74 11.29
N ASN A 175 8.15 -5.48 11.63
CA ASN A 175 8.64 -5.08 12.95
C ASN A 175 7.56 -4.42 13.82
N TYR A 176 6.60 -3.71 13.21
CA TYR A 176 5.58 -2.93 13.93
C TYR A 176 4.17 -3.52 13.87
N GLY A 177 3.91 -4.41 12.92
CA GLY A 177 2.60 -5.03 12.78
C GLY A 177 2.33 -6.11 13.82
N ASP A 178 1.10 -6.65 13.79
CA ASP A 178 0.63 -7.67 14.73
C ASP A 178 1.20 -9.05 14.34
N TYR A 179 2.44 -9.32 14.73
CA TYR A 179 3.15 -10.58 14.42
C TYR A 179 2.40 -11.81 14.99
N PRO A 180 2.23 -12.91 14.24
CA PRO A 180 2.81 -13.24 12.92
C PRO A 180 1.94 -12.83 11.72
N TYR A 181 0.86 -12.06 11.90
CA TYR A 181 -0.10 -11.69 10.87
C TYR A 181 0.35 -10.45 10.07
N VAL A 182 1.61 -10.43 9.69
CA VAL A 182 2.32 -9.35 9.01
C VAL A 182 2.79 -9.77 7.62
N THR A 183 3.30 -8.81 6.82
CA THR A 183 4.05 -9.11 5.60
C THR A 183 5.51 -9.45 5.93
N SER A 184 6.29 -9.87 4.94
CA SER A 184 7.68 -10.28 5.12
C SER A 184 8.68 -9.19 4.76
N SER A 185 8.25 -7.94 4.70
CA SER A 185 9.10 -6.79 4.40
C SER A 185 8.78 -5.61 5.31
N GLU A 186 9.73 -4.71 5.41
CA GLU A 186 9.55 -3.41 6.04
C GLU A 186 8.71 -2.52 5.14
N THR A 187 7.65 -1.94 5.70
CA THR A 187 6.68 -1.10 4.97
C THR A 187 6.79 0.37 5.34
N LEU A 188 7.55 0.71 6.39
CA LEU A 188 7.70 2.07 6.87
C LEU A 188 8.54 2.95 5.93
N PRO A 189 8.33 4.27 5.94
CA PRO A 189 8.99 5.21 5.01
C PRO A 189 10.51 5.14 5.01
N TYR A 190 11.17 4.89 6.15
CA TYR A 190 12.62 4.80 6.23
C TYR A 190 13.22 3.73 5.30
N SER A 191 12.50 2.63 5.07
CA SER A 191 12.96 1.53 4.24
C SER A 191 13.01 1.89 2.74
N ALA A 192 12.35 2.98 2.32
CA ALA A 192 12.43 3.50 0.96
C ALA A 192 13.85 3.98 0.60
N CYS A 193 14.69 4.32 1.58
CA CYS A 193 16.10 4.67 1.36
C CYS A 193 16.91 3.52 0.75
N SER A 194 16.41 2.29 0.78
CA SER A 194 16.99 1.14 0.06
C SER A 194 17.08 1.34 -1.46
N LEU A 195 16.33 2.30 -2.02
CA LEU A 195 16.43 2.72 -3.41
C LEU A 195 17.74 3.46 -3.74
N GLY A 196 18.49 3.92 -2.74
CA GLY A 196 19.80 4.55 -2.91
C GLY A 196 19.80 6.07 -2.81
N PHE A 197 18.87 6.66 -2.07
CA PHE A 197 18.88 8.08 -1.76
C PHE A 197 19.09 8.35 -0.26
N SER A 198 19.60 9.54 0.07
CA SER A 198 19.78 9.97 1.46
C SER A 198 18.45 10.29 2.13
N PRO A 199 18.21 9.89 3.40
CA PRO A 199 17.02 10.31 4.16
C PRO A 199 16.77 11.82 4.17
N LYS A 200 17.83 12.62 4.06
CA LYS A 200 17.74 14.10 3.96
C LYS A 200 17.03 14.61 2.72
N LYS A 201 16.79 13.74 1.73
CA LYS A 201 16.03 14.07 0.51
C LYS A 201 14.53 13.89 0.67
N ILE A 202 14.08 13.20 1.71
CA ILE A 202 12.67 13.03 2.01
C ILE A 202 12.08 14.40 2.36
N LYS A 203 11.09 14.82 1.58
CA LYS A 203 10.38 16.08 1.75
C LYS A 203 9.03 15.85 2.40
N ASP A 204 8.20 15.01 1.79
CA ASP A 204 6.87 14.69 2.31
C ASP A 204 6.70 13.18 2.55
N ILE A 205 6.04 12.83 3.64
CA ILE A 205 5.59 11.47 3.94
C ILE A 205 4.06 11.49 3.93
N ILE A 206 3.49 10.90 2.87
CA ILE A 206 2.06 10.88 2.60
C ILE A 206 1.48 9.58 3.14
N GLY A 207 0.83 9.65 4.28
CA GLY A 207 0.11 8.53 4.88
C GLY A 207 -1.30 8.41 4.31
N VAL A 208 -1.71 7.20 3.92
CA VAL A 208 -3.06 6.94 3.40
C VAL A 208 -3.80 6.01 4.35
N ALA A 209 -5.02 6.40 4.74
CA ALA A 209 -5.94 5.61 5.55
C ALA A 209 -7.33 5.56 4.89
N LYS A 210 -8.23 4.74 5.42
CA LYS A 210 -9.67 4.83 5.17
C LYS A 210 -10.37 5.45 6.37
N ILE A 211 -11.59 5.94 6.18
CA ILE A 211 -12.45 6.45 7.25
C ILE A 211 -13.01 5.33 8.15
N TYR A 212 -12.71 4.09 7.84
CA TYR A 212 -12.98 2.86 8.58
C TYR A 212 -11.84 1.87 8.37
N ASP A 213 -11.66 0.91 9.27
CA ASP A 213 -10.58 -0.07 9.17
C ASP A 213 -11.01 -1.32 8.43
N THR A 214 -10.08 -1.87 7.65
CA THR A 214 -10.29 -3.16 6.98
C THR A 214 -9.03 -4.00 6.98
N LYS A 215 -9.18 -5.32 7.06
CA LYS A 215 -8.08 -6.27 6.89
C LYS A 215 -8.49 -7.44 5.99
N SER A 216 -7.58 -7.86 5.13
CA SER A 216 -7.70 -9.08 4.36
C SER A 216 -7.01 -10.24 5.07
N GLY A 217 -7.68 -11.39 5.15
CA GLY A 217 -7.15 -12.59 5.79
C GLY A 217 -7.46 -12.69 7.28
N VAL A 218 -6.98 -13.76 7.91
CA VAL A 218 -7.19 -14.04 9.33
C VAL A 218 -6.24 -13.17 10.15
N ASP A 219 -6.76 -12.54 11.18
CA ASP A 219 -5.98 -11.87 12.20
C ASP A 219 -6.79 -11.77 13.49
N PRO A 220 -6.50 -12.63 14.49
CA PRO A 220 -7.18 -12.59 15.78
C PRO A 220 -6.94 -11.30 16.58
N LEU A 221 -5.90 -10.54 16.20
CA LEU A 221 -5.51 -9.28 16.86
C LEU A 221 -6.06 -8.03 16.15
N PHE A 222 -6.69 -8.22 14.98
CA PHE A 222 -7.43 -7.11 14.36
C PHE A 222 -8.50 -6.64 15.34
N PRO A 223 -8.66 -5.31 15.55
CA PRO A 223 -9.63 -4.78 16.49
C PRO A 223 -10.97 -5.46 16.29
N GLU A 224 -11.54 -6.01 17.37
CA GLU A 224 -12.67 -6.93 17.37
C GLU A 224 -13.70 -6.59 16.28
N SER A 225 -13.80 -7.47 15.31
CA SER A 225 -14.78 -7.30 14.24
C SER A 225 -16.13 -7.67 14.82
N LEU A 226 -17.00 -6.70 14.90
CA LEU A 226 -18.41 -6.91 15.19
C LEU A 226 -19.07 -7.55 13.96
N TRP A 227 -18.73 -8.81 13.65
CA TRP A 227 -19.18 -9.53 12.47
C TRP A 227 -20.70 -9.54 12.28
N GLU A 228 -21.43 -9.34 13.37
CA GLU A 228 -22.90 -9.27 13.37
C GLU A 228 -23.44 -7.83 13.34
N ASP A 229 -22.56 -6.83 13.27
CA ASP A 229 -23.00 -5.43 13.15
C ASP A 229 -23.52 -5.19 11.72
N SER A 230 -24.81 -4.90 11.61
CA SER A 230 -25.47 -4.63 10.33
C SER A 230 -24.89 -3.43 9.59
N GLU A 231 -24.43 -2.40 10.31
CA GLU A 231 -23.81 -1.20 9.73
C GLU A 231 -22.44 -1.52 9.11
N LEU A 232 -21.63 -2.37 9.78
CA LEU A 232 -20.36 -2.83 9.23
C LEU A 232 -20.56 -3.71 7.98
N ASN A 233 -21.61 -4.52 7.94
CA ASN A 233 -21.97 -5.27 6.75
C ASN A 233 -22.35 -4.35 5.57
N MET A 234 -23.08 -3.27 5.83
CA MET A 234 -23.37 -2.25 4.81
C MET A 234 -22.10 -1.59 4.26
N ILE A 235 -21.08 -1.33 5.11
CA ILE A 235 -19.77 -0.83 4.66
C ILE A 235 -19.11 -1.81 3.70
N ILE A 236 -19.18 -3.11 3.96
CA ILE A 236 -18.58 -4.13 3.08
C ILE A 236 -19.23 -4.09 1.69
N ASP A 237 -20.55 -4.03 1.64
CA ASP A 237 -21.29 -4.10 0.39
C ASP A 237 -21.15 -2.81 -0.44
N ILE A 238 -21.36 -1.65 0.17
CA ILE A 238 -21.24 -0.34 -0.49
C ILE A 238 -19.78 -0.01 -0.82
N GLY A 239 -18.88 -0.27 0.12
CA GLY A 239 -17.44 -0.04 -0.03
C GLY A 239 -16.76 -1.04 -0.97
N GLN A 240 -17.45 -2.13 -1.37
CA GLN A 240 -16.91 -3.23 -2.18
C GLN A 240 -15.62 -3.77 -1.55
N GLU A 241 -15.70 -4.10 -0.25
CA GLU A 241 -14.54 -4.48 0.54
C GLU A 241 -14.17 -5.96 0.31
N PHE A 242 -13.59 -6.20 -0.87
CA PHE A 242 -13.03 -7.48 -1.31
C PHE A 242 -11.56 -7.30 -1.70
N GLY A 243 -10.74 -8.30 -1.39
CA GLY A 243 -9.31 -8.28 -1.70
C GLY A 243 -9.05 -8.16 -3.19
N SER A 244 -8.24 -7.18 -3.61
CA SER A 244 -7.94 -6.92 -5.02
C SER A 244 -7.24 -8.09 -5.73
N THR A 245 -6.45 -8.87 -4.98
CA THR A 245 -5.68 -10.02 -5.48
C THR A 245 -6.40 -11.35 -5.25
N THR A 246 -7.06 -11.51 -4.12
CA THR A 246 -7.63 -12.82 -3.71
C THR A 246 -9.15 -12.90 -3.82
N GLY A 247 -9.83 -11.77 -4.01
CA GLY A 247 -11.30 -11.69 -4.00
C GLY A 247 -11.95 -11.98 -2.63
N ARG A 248 -11.16 -12.21 -1.57
CA ARG A 248 -11.69 -12.53 -0.24
C ARG A 248 -12.42 -11.33 0.36
N LYS A 249 -13.56 -11.57 1.01
CA LYS A 249 -14.26 -10.58 1.83
C LYS A 249 -13.31 -10.09 2.93
N ARG A 250 -13.22 -8.77 3.10
CA ARG A 250 -12.42 -8.15 4.16
C ARG A 250 -13.18 -8.15 5.47
N ILE A 251 -12.45 -8.24 6.56
CA ILE A 251 -12.95 -7.89 7.88
C ILE A 251 -13.02 -6.36 7.93
N VAL A 252 -14.09 -5.80 8.49
CA VAL A 252 -14.31 -4.35 8.59
C VAL A 252 -14.57 -3.99 10.05
N ASN A 253 -14.04 -2.85 10.48
CA ASN A 253 -14.36 -2.23 11.75
C ASN A 253 -14.39 -0.69 11.63
N TRP A 254 -14.93 0.00 12.63
CA TRP A 254 -14.84 1.44 12.72
C TRP A 254 -13.38 1.89 12.84
N LEU A 255 -13.04 3.05 12.28
CA LEU A 255 -11.69 3.61 12.35
C LEU A 255 -11.19 3.64 13.80
N ASN A 256 -10.07 2.98 14.07
CA ASN A 256 -9.37 3.06 15.35
C ASN A 256 -8.41 4.25 15.34
N LEU A 257 -8.83 5.33 15.98
CA LEU A 257 -8.09 6.59 15.93
C LEU A 257 -6.74 6.51 16.69
N ASN A 258 -6.65 5.70 17.74
CA ASN A 258 -5.40 5.49 18.46
C ASN A 258 -4.37 4.80 17.54
N LYS A 259 -4.76 3.71 16.86
CA LYS A 259 -3.87 3.02 15.91
C LYS A 259 -3.47 3.91 14.73
N LEU A 260 -4.37 4.76 14.24
CA LEU A 260 -4.05 5.74 13.20
C LEU A 260 -2.99 6.75 13.69
N ILE A 261 -3.15 7.28 14.89
CA ILE A 261 -2.22 8.24 15.49
C ILE A 261 -0.84 7.63 15.69
N ASP A 262 -0.77 6.42 16.22
CA ASP A 262 0.50 5.71 16.40
C ASP A 262 1.22 5.51 15.06
N ALA A 263 0.50 5.10 14.03
CA ALA A 263 1.06 4.96 12.69
C ALA A 263 1.56 6.29 12.12
N VAL A 264 0.82 7.38 12.30
CA VAL A 264 1.20 8.74 11.87
C VAL A 264 2.47 9.19 12.59
N LYS A 265 2.52 9.07 13.93
CA LYS A 265 3.67 9.49 14.76
C LYS A 265 4.95 8.74 14.40
N ILE A 266 4.88 7.40 14.40
CA ILE A 266 6.05 6.55 14.19
C ILE A 266 6.61 6.73 12.78
N SER A 267 5.74 6.97 11.82
CA SER A 267 6.14 7.12 10.41
C SER A 267 6.55 8.53 10.02
N GLY A 268 6.34 9.54 10.88
CA GLY A 268 6.65 10.93 10.57
C GLY A 268 5.80 11.50 9.43
N VAL A 269 4.52 11.16 9.38
CA VAL A 269 3.60 11.60 8.33
C VAL A 269 3.46 13.12 8.32
N THR A 270 3.66 13.75 7.15
CA THR A 270 3.45 15.18 6.94
C THR A 270 2.09 15.48 6.32
N LYS A 271 1.56 14.54 5.53
CA LYS A 271 0.24 14.64 4.89
C LYS A 271 -0.54 13.35 5.09
N LEU A 272 -1.73 13.46 5.68
CA LEU A 272 -2.65 12.34 5.92
C LEU A 272 -3.84 12.43 4.97
N ILE A 273 -4.05 11.40 4.16
CA ILE A 273 -5.21 11.30 3.28
C ILE A 273 -6.12 10.19 3.79
N ILE A 274 -7.35 10.56 4.18
CA ILE A 274 -8.38 9.62 4.66
C ILE A 274 -9.41 9.41 3.55
N ASN A 275 -9.38 8.22 2.95
CA ASN A 275 -10.23 7.83 1.83
C ASN A 275 -11.57 7.21 2.26
N LYS A 276 -12.45 6.96 1.28
CA LYS A 276 -13.72 6.22 1.44
C LYS A 276 -14.77 6.94 2.28
N CYS A 277 -14.69 8.27 2.41
CA CYS A 277 -15.68 9.05 3.15
C CYS A 277 -17.09 8.94 2.55
N ASP A 278 -17.19 8.79 1.23
CA ASP A 278 -18.42 8.57 0.48
C ASP A 278 -19.18 7.30 0.88
N VAL A 279 -18.51 6.30 1.40
CA VAL A 279 -19.14 5.06 1.88
C VAL A 279 -19.93 5.33 3.15
N LEU A 280 -19.36 6.07 4.12
CA LEU A 280 -20.08 6.42 5.35
C LEU A 280 -21.22 7.40 5.09
N GLU A 281 -21.10 8.29 4.11
CA GLU A 281 -22.21 9.16 3.68
C GLU A 281 -23.39 8.34 3.17
N GLN A 282 -23.14 7.33 2.32
CA GLN A 282 -24.18 6.49 1.74
C GLN A 282 -24.94 5.68 2.79
N ILE A 283 -24.25 5.19 3.83
CA ILE A 283 -24.90 4.45 4.93
C ILE A 283 -25.46 5.37 6.02
N ASN A 284 -25.15 6.68 5.94
CA ASN A 284 -25.54 7.70 6.93
C ASN A 284 -25.19 7.31 8.39
N THR A 285 -23.99 6.73 8.57
CA THR A 285 -23.50 6.31 9.89
C THR A 285 -22.06 6.74 10.07
N PHE A 286 -21.80 7.49 11.16
CA PHE A 286 -20.54 8.16 11.41
C PHE A 286 -20.03 7.79 12.80
N LYS A 287 -19.07 6.87 12.87
CA LYS A 287 -18.52 6.34 14.13
C LYS A 287 -17.01 6.20 14.07
N VAL A 288 -16.34 6.40 15.20
CA VAL A 288 -14.91 6.24 15.38
C VAL A 288 -14.58 5.65 16.74
N TYR A 289 -13.62 4.75 16.81
CA TYR A 289 -13.05 4.24 18.04
C TYR A 289 -11.92 5.13 18.53
N GLN A 290 -12.00 5.51 19.81
CA GLN A 290 -10.95 6.22 20.51
C GLN A 290 -10.92 5.82 21.97
N ASN A 291 -9.75 5.46 22.51
CA ASN A 291 -9.57 5.07 23.92
C ASN A 291 -10.59 4.02 24.37
N ASN A 292 -10.77 2.97 23.58
CA ASN A 292 -11.73 1.88 23.80
C ASN A 292 -13.20 2.32 23.88
N SER A 293 -13.54 3.52 23.42
CA SER A 293 -14.91 4.04 23.36
C SER A 293 -15.32 4.31 21.92
N LEU A 294 -16.57 4.00 21.59
CA LEU A 294 -17.16 4.25 20.28
C LEU A 294 -17.91 5.58 20.29
N TYR A 295 -17.36 6.57 19.60
CA TYR A 295 -17.99 7.88 19.43
C TYR A 295 -18.89 7.88 18.20
N LYS A 296 -20.09 8.46 18.34
CA LYS A 296 -21.08 8.63 17.26
C LYS A 296 -21.26 10.10 16.93
N PHE A 297 -21.43 10.40 15.65
CA PHE A 297 -21.63 11.75 15.13
C PHE A 297 -22.89 11.80 14.28
N ASN A 298 -23.54 12.96 14.24
CA ASN A 298 -24.75 13.17 13.44
C ASN A 298 -24.44 13.41 11.95
N THR A 299 -23.21 13.83 11.62
CA THR A 299 -22.78 14.15 10.26
C THR A 299 -21.36 13.71 10.01
N LEU A 300 -21.03 13.43 8.73
CA LEU A 300 -19.65 13.17 8.32
C LEU A 300 -18.72 14.33 8.66
N GLN A 301 -19.16 15.56 8.44
CA GLN A 301 -18.38 16.76 8.77
C GLN A 301 -18.05 16.85 10.27
N GLY A 302 -18.99 16.50 11.15
CA GLY A 302 -18.75 16.45 12.59
C GLY A 302 -17.69 15.41 12.96
N MET A 303 -17.75 14.20 12.38
CA MET A 303 -16.73 13.17 12.56
C MET A 303 -15.37 13.61 12.04
N GLN A 304 -15.30 14.20 10.84
CA GLN A 304 -14.06 14.70 10.25
C GLN A 304 -13.42 15.82 11.08
N SER A 305 -14.24 16.74 11.61
CA SER A 305 -13.78 17.82 12.49
C SER A 305 -13.22 17.27 13.79
N PHE A 306 -13.87 16.27 14.38
CA PHE A 306 -13.38 15.58 15.57
C PHE A 306 -12.02 14.89 15.30
N ILE A 307 -11.90 14.14 14.21
CA ILE A 307 -10.64 13.47 13.83
C ILE A 307 -9.52 14.50 13.68
N LYS A 308 -9.75 15.60 12.94
CA LYS A 308 -8.77 16.68 12.79
C LYS A 308 -8.37 17.32 14.12
N ALA A 309 -9.33 17.66 14.95
CA ALA A 309 -9.05 18.26 16.24
C ALA A 309 -8.24 17.34 17.15
N TYR A 310 -8.59 16.06 17.17
CA TYR A 310 -7.90 15.07 17.98
C TYR A 310 -6.46 14.81 17.49
N LEU A 311 -6.25 14.72 16.18
CA LEU A 311 -4.92 14.64 15.56
C LEU A 311 -4.07 15.86 15.96
N ASN A 312 -4.58 17.07 15.76
CA ASN A 312 -3.87 18.32 16.09
C ASN A 312 -3.55 18.44 17.57
N HIS A 313 -4.41 17.91 18.45
CA HIS A 313 -4.17 17.92 19.90
C HIS A 313 -3.11 16.89 20.34
N THR A 314 -3.04 15.77 19.63
CA THR A 314 -2.25 14.61 20.08
C THR A 314 -0.87 14.54 19.39
N LEU A 315 -0.75 15.13 18.19
CA LEU A 315 0.51 15.21 17.45
C LEU A 315 1.27 16.48 17.83
N ASN A 316 2.57 16.36 18.03
CA ASN A 316 3.43 17.50 18.29
C ASN A 316 3.73 18.31 17.02
N ASP A 317 3.72 17.63 15.87
CA ASP A 317 4.01 18.21 14.58
C ASP A 317 2.70 18.43 13.79
N TYR A 318 2.71 19.48 12.95
CA TYR A 318 1.58 19.75 12.05
C TYR A 318 1.48 18.66 10.98
N VAL A 319 0.29 18.11 10.82
CA VAL A 319 -0.06 17.16 9.76
C VAL A 319 -1.21 17.72 8.93
N GLU A 320 -0.97 17.90 7.63
CA GLU A 320 -2.04 18.25 6.70
C GLU A 320 -3.03 17.08 6.57
N VAL A 321 -4.32 17.28 6.90
CA VAL A 321 -5.33 16.22 6.84
C VAL A 321 -6.34 16.50 5.73
N VAL A 322 -6.43 15.59 4.77
CA VAL A 322 -7.34 15.63 3.63
C VAL A 322 -8.31 14.46 3.67
N PHE A 323 -9.61 14.72 3.54
CA PHE A 323 -10.63 13.67 3.40
C PHE A 323 -11.03 13.52 1.94
N SER A 324 -11.16 12.28 1.46
CA SER A 324 -11.49 11.95 0.08
C SER A 324 -12.55 10.85 0.02
N GLY A 325 -13.49 10.97 -0.91
CA GLY A 325 -14.56 9.98 -1.12
C GLY A 325 -14.52 9.39 -2.52
N ASN A 326 -14.93 10.14 -3.49
CA ASN A 326 -15.18 9.66 -4.85
C ASN A 326 -13.97 8.92 -5.47
N LYS A 327 -14.26 7.89 -6.27
CA LYS A 327 -13.27 7.01 -6.96
C LYS A 327 -12.30 7.78 -7.86
N SER A 328 -12.67 8.92 -8.39
CA SER A 328 -11.89 9.74 -9.34
C SER A 328 -11.36 11.06 -8.79
N LYS A 329 -11.73 11.48 -7.57
CA LYS A 329 -11.31 12.76 -6.97
C LYS A 329 -10.48 12.55 -5.72
N ILE A 330 -9.42 13.33 -5.58
CA ILE A 330 -8.62 13.49 -4.36
C ILE A 330 -8.92 14.87 -3.80
#